data_4ea458b021b5d30bc0a09391822665cd
#
_entry.id   4ea458b021b5d30bc0a09391822665cd
#
_cell.length_a   1.000
_cell.length_b   1.000
_cell.length_c   1.000
_cell.angle_alpha   90.00
_cell.angle_beta   90.00
_cell.angle_gamma   90.00
#
_symmetry.space_group_name_H-M   'P 1'
#
loop_
_entity.id
_entity.type
_entity.pdbx_description
1 polymer ?
#
loop_
_entity_poly.entity_id
_entity_poly.type
_entity_poly.pdbx_seq_one_letter_code
_entity_poly.pdbx_strand_id
1 'polypeptide(L)'
;MSNDSPLRDVTNEKLFNMVRSDLSTNFQSRVPRATQGHLAETMGNLTKYRPLMNEFMDGLVNRIGTVLARSDSMWNNPLAAFKSAPLEYGSTIEEYQTGLLHAHIYDHDRESMEREVFGTEVPDMESNFHTVNREEKYKITVKDTILRRAFLEPGGLSVFVEKLMEAPIKSDNWDEFLLTCKLFGEYEA
;
A
#
# COMPACT_ATOMS: atom_id res chain seq x y z
N MET A 1 23.42 1.37 8.48
CA MET A 1 22.81 2.49 7.73
C MET A 1 21.82 3.16 8.65
N SER A 2 22.07 4.40 9.03
CA SER A 2 21.26 5.15 10.00
C SER A 2 19.89 5.42 9.41
N ASN A 3 18.87 4.92 10.10
CA ASN A 3 17.45 5.16 9.80
C ASN A 3 17.10 6.62 10.20
N ASP A 4 17.59 7.58 9.43
CA ASP A 4 17.29 9.01 9.61
C ASP A 4 15.93 9.31 8.95
N SER A 5 14.85 9.05 9.69
CA SER A 5 13.54 9.58 9.34
C SER A 5 13.57 11.10 9.61
N PRO A 6 13.32 11.95 8.62
CA PRO A 6 13.37 13.42 8.78
C PRO A 6 12.35 13.97 9.81
N LEU A 7 11.49 13.11 10.34
CA LEU A 7 10.50 13.47 11.36
C LEU A 7 10.97 13.20 12.80
N ARG A 8 12.08 12.46 13.01
CA ARG A 8 12.58 12.16 14.38
C ARG A 8 13.07 13.39 15.14
N ASP A 9 13.54 14.42 14.42
CA ASP A 9 14.08 15.66 15.01
C ASP A 9 13.03 16.76 15.16
N VAL A 10 11.77 16.50 14.78
CA VAL A 10 10.68 17.48 14.90
C VAL A 10 9.98 17.31 16.23
N THR A 11 9.99 18.36 17.08
CA THR A 11 9.25 18.33 18.33
C THR A 11 7.74 18.24 18.10
N ASN A 12 7.01 17.65 19.04
CA ASN A 12 5.55 17.49 18.94
C ASN A 12 4.83 18.83 18.74
N GLU A 13 5.30 19.91 19.39
CA GLU A 13 4.75 21.26 19.24
C GLU A 13 4.94 21.80 17.82
N LYS A 14 6.13 21.58 17.26
CA LYS A 14 6.44 22.02 15.90
C LYS A 14 5.58 21.27 14.90
N LEU A 15 5.49 19.95 15.03
CA LEU A 15 4.65 19.11 14.17
C LEU A 15 3.16 19.52 14.30
N PHE A 16 2.66 19.69 15.52
CA PHE A 16 1.30 20.14 15.76
C PHE A 16 1.02 21.47 15.07
N ASN A 17 1.90 22.47 15.24
CA ASN A 17 1.72 23.79 14.66
C ASN A 17 1.82 23.78 13.12
N MET A 18 2.63 22.90 12.56
CA MET A 18 2.70 22.70 11.11
C MET A 18 1.39 22.13 10.57
N VAL A 19 0.86 21.07 11.17
CA VAL A 19 -0.45 20.52 10.81
C VAL A 19 -1.55 21.56 10.99
N ARG A 20 -1.56 22.26 12.12
CA ARG A 20 -2.54 23.34 12.39
C ARG A 20 -2.58 24.40 11.29
N SER A 21 -1.43 24.77 10.73
CA SER A 21 -1.37 25.79 9.66
C SER A 21 -2.02 25.33 8.35
N ASP A 22 -2.12 24.02 8.13
CA ASP A 22 -2.69 23.44 6.92
C ASP A 22 -4.21 23.18 7.06
N LEU A 23 -4.74 23.28 8.27
CA LEU A 23 -6.16 23.02 8.57
C LEU A 23 -7.04 24.26 8.38
N SER A 24 -8.36 24.04 8.45
CA SER A 24 -9.37 25.07 8.22
C SER A 24 -9.24 26.27 9.16
N THR A 25 -9.74 27.42 8.73
CA THR A 25 -9.80 28.66 9.54
C THR A 25 -10.62 28.46 10.81
N ASN A 26 -11.65 27.60 10.75
CA ASN A 26 -12.47 27.24 11.93
C ASN A 26 -11.63 26.47 12.95
N PHE A 27 -10.79 25.54 12.50
CA PHE A 27 -9.85 24.84 13.38
C PHE A 27 -8.87 25.81 14.04
N GLN A 28 -8.24 26.66 13.23
CA GLN A 28 -7.25 27.63 13.70
C GLN A 28 -7.79 28.62 14.73
N SER A 29 -9.07 29.02 14.63
CA SER A 29 -9.72 29.92 15.58
C SER A 29 -10.04 29.28 16.94
N ARG A 30 -10.31 27.97 16.94
CA ARG A 30 -10.72 27.22 18.14
C ARG A 30 -9.57 26.55 18.87
N VAL A 31 -8.51 26.20 18.14
CA VAL A 31 -7.36 25.49 18.69
C VAL A 31 -6.14 26.44 18.65
N PRO A 32 -5.65 26.90 19.81
CA PRO A 32 -4.51 27.80 19.86
C PRO A 32 -3.23 27.09 19.37
N ARG A 33 -2.20 27.88 19.09
CA ARG A 33 -0.87 27.34 18.79
C ARG A 33 -0.30 26.62 20.01
N ALA A 34 0.30 25.48 19.78
CA ALA A 34 1.03 24.79 20.84
C ALA A 34 2.34 25.52 21.14
N THR A 35 2.57 25.79 22.41
CA THR A 35 3.81 26.34 22.94
C THR A 35 4.49 25.30 23.83
N GLN A 36 5.79 25.44 24.01
CA GLN A 36 6.56 24.52 24.83
C GLN A 36 6.01 24.46 26.26
N GLY A 37 5.69 23.27 26.74
CA GLY A 37 5.11 23.03 28.05
C GLY A 37 3.57 23.13 28.15
N HIS A 38 2.87 23.65 27.13
CA HIS A 38 1.41 23.80 27.12
C HIS A 38 0.71 22.87 26.11
N LEU A 39 1.42 21.90 25.57
CA LEU A 39 0.87 20.95 24.60
C LEU A 39 -0.31 20.15 25.16
N ALA A 40 -0.23 19.72 26.42
CA ALA A 40 -1.28 18.94 27.08
C ALA A 40 -2.61 19.72 27.21
N GLU A 41 -2.56 21.04 27.47
CA GLU A 41 -3.72 21.91 27.54
C GLU A 41 -4.36 22.08 26.14
N THR A 42 -3.55 22.32 25.14
CA THR A 42 -3.98 22.42 23.73
C THR A 42 -4.67 21.14 23.30
N MET A 43 -4.13 19.98 23.67
CA MET A 43 -4.74 18.67 23.42
C MET A 43 -6.04 18.45 24.18
N GLY A 44 -6.12 18.96 25.42
CA GLY A 44 -7.37 18.93 26.20
C GLY A 44 -8.51 19.64 25.48
N ASN A 45 -8.25 20.75 24.80
CA ASN A 45 -9.22 21.47 24.00
C ASN A 45 -9.57 20.75 22.68
N LEU A 46 -8.60 20.14 22.03
CA LEU A 46 -8.81 19.35 20.81
C LEU A 46 -9.69 18.12 21.05
N THR A 47 -9.46 17.41 22.16
CA THR A 47 -10.18 16.15 22.46
C THR A 47 -11.60 16.36 22.97
N LYS A 48 -11.98 17.57 23.36
CA LYS A 48 -13.36 17.90 23.79
C LYS A 48 -14.36 17.88 22.62
N TYR A 49 -13.90 18.08 21.40
CA TYR A 49 -14.77 18.18 20.22
C TYR A 49 -14.29 17.28 19.09
N ARG A 50 -14.97 16.15 18.89
CA ARG A 50 -14.61 15.11 17.90
C ARG A 50 -14.36 15.61 16.48
N PRO A 51 -15.16 16.52 15.89
CA PRO A 51 -14.90 17.01 14.55
C PRO A 51 -13.52 17.66 14.39
N LEU A 52 -13.07 18.45 15.36
CA LEU A 52 -11.74 19.07 15.34
C LEU A 52 -10.63 18.00 15.46
N MET A 53 -10.89 16.97 16.25
CA MET A 53 -9.98 15.85 16.40
C MET A 53 -9.81 15.08 15.08
N ASN A 54 -10.91 14.78 14.39
CA ASN A 54 -10.88 14.10 13.10
C ASN A 54 -10.15 14.95 12.06
N GLU A 55 -10.49 16.25 11.96
CA GLU A 55 -9.81 17.18 11.06
C GLU A 55 -8.30 17.23 11.31
N PHE A 56 -7.90 17.24 12.59
CA PHE A 56 -6.48 17.19 12.95
C PHE A 56 -5.82 15.89 12.54
N MET A 57 -6.47 14.76 12.76
CA MET A 57 -5.95 13.45 12.37
C MET A 57 -5.81 13.32 10.85
N ASP A 58 -6.79 13.79 10.09
CA ASP A 58 -6.75 13.79 8.63
C ASP A 58 -5.58 14.65 8.11
N GLY A 59 -5.40 15.84 8.66
CA GLY A 59 -4.28 16.72 8.32
C GLY A 59 -2.92 16.11 8.69
N LEU A 60 -2.84 15.44 9.82
CA LEU A 60 -1.64 14.77 10.30
C LEU A 60 -1.26 13.59 9.39
N VAL A 61 -2.23 12.73 9.05
CA VAL A 61 -2.05 11.59 8.15
C VAL A 61 -1.64 12.06 6.76
N ASN A 62 -2.31 13.07 6.20
CA ASN A 62 -1.98 13.62 4.89
C ASN A 62 -0.55 14.18 4.84
N ARG A 63 -0.10 14.83 5.91
CA ARG A 63 1.23 15.41 5.96
C ARG A 63 2.34 14.36 6.13
N ILE A 64 2.11 13.34 6.93
CA ILE A 64 3.11 12.31 7.24
C ILE A 64 3.05 11.17 6.24
N GLY A 65 1.88 10.86 5.67
CA GLY A 65 1.69 9.75 4.74
C GLY A 65 2.63 9.77 3.53
N THR A 66 3.00 10.97 3.06
CA THR A 66 3.95 11.14 1.94
C THR A 66 5.38 10.73 2.29
N VAL A 67 5.76 10.79 3.57
CA VAL A 67 7.11 10.47 4.05
C VAL A 67 7.25 8.97 4.31
N LEU A 68 6.19 8.32 4.75
CA LEU A 68 6.19 6.90 5.13
C LEU A 68 6.17 5.92 3.94
N ALA A 69 5.78 6.38 2.77
CA ALA A 69 5.82 5.57 1.54
C ALA A 69 7.23 5.07 1.17
N ARG A 70 8.26 5.45 1.92
CA ARG A 70 9.68 5.10 1.71
C ARG A 70 10.31 4.29 2.85
N SER A 71 9.54 3.78 3.81
CA SER A 71 10.10 3.03 4.93
C SER A 71 10.37 1.57 4.54
N ASP A 72 11.64 1.20 4.42
CA ASP A 72 12.10 -0.17 4.09
C ASP A 72 11.97 -1.18 5.25
N SER A 73 11.45 -0.77 6.40
CA SER A 73 11.36 -1.64 7.59
C SER A 73 10.06 -2.43 7.71
N MET A 74 9.23 -2.43 6.68
CA MET A 74 7.97 -3.17 6.69
C MET A 74 8.18 -4.65 6.40
N TRP A 75 7.34 -5.49 7.03
CA TRP A 75 7.25 -6.89 6.65
C TRP A 75 6.76 -6.99 5.21
N ASN A 76 7.54 -7.64 4.37
CA ASN A 76 7.23 -7.86 2.97
C ASN A 76 6.77 -9.29 2.76
N ASN A 77 5.81 -9.47 1.86
CA ASN A 77 5.34 -10.79 1.47
C ASN A 77 6.49 -11.59 0.82
N PRO A 78 6.92 -12.74 1.40
CA PRO A 78 7.99 -13.56 0.83
C PRO A 78 7.62 -14.18 -0.52
N LEU A 79 6.33 -14.28 -0.83
CA LEU A 79 5.79 -14.80 -2.09
C LEU A 79 5.52 -13.70 -3.13
N ALA A 80 5.94 -12.46 -2.86
CA ALA A 80 5.75 -11.33 -3.79
C ALA A 80 6.40 -11.56 -5.17
N ALA A 81 7.39 -12.45 -5.27
CA ALA A 81 8.02 -12.83 -6.55
C ALA A 81 7.05 -13.52 -7.53
N PHE A 82 5.97 -14.10 -7.03
CA PHE A 82 4.92 -14.72 -7.85
C PHE A 82 3.84 -13.73 -8.30
N LYS A 83 3.91 -12.48 -7.85
CA LYS A 83 2.98 -11.42 -8.22
C LYS A 83 3.43 -10.78 -9.54
N SER A 84 2.53 -10.70 -10.51
CA SER A 84 2.75 -9.93 -11.73
C SER A 84 2.78 -8.43 -11.46
N ALA A 85 3.30 -7.65 -12.42
CA ALA A 85 3.27 -6.21 -12.34
C ALA A 85 1.83 -5.68 -12.15
N PRO A 86 1.64 -4.58 -11.40
CA PRO A 86 0.33 -3.98 -11.23
C PRO A 86 -0.25 -3.52 -12.57
N LEU A 87 -1.55 -3.67 -12.73
CA LEU A 87 -2.26 -3.15 -13.89
C LEU A 87 -2.31 -1.63 -13.80
N GLU A 88 -1.75 -0.91 -14.77
CA GLU A 88 -1.79 0.56 -14.78
C GLU A 88 -3.17 1.08 -15.18
N TYR A 89 -3.85 0.39 -16.09
CA TYR A 89 -5.16 0.79 -16.62
C TYR A 89 -6.05 -0.43 -16.88
N GLY A 90 -7.34 -0.27 -16.61
CA GLY A 90 -8.35 -1.31 -16.86
C GLY A 90 -8.51 -2.28 -15.69
N SER A 91 -9.43 -3.23 -15.86
CA SER A 91 -9.77 -4.24 -14.86
C SER A 91 -9.57 -5.67 -15.35
N THR A 92 -9.10 -5.84 -16.59
CA THR A 92 -8.99 -7.15 -17.24
C THR A 92 -7.62 -7.29 -17.88
N ILE A 93 -6.98 -8.45 -17.65
CA ILE A 93 -5.74 -8.87 -18.29
C ILE A 93 -6.10 -10.04 -19.22
N GLU A 94 -5.65 -9.98 -20.46
CA GLU A 94 -5.74 -11.08 -21.40
C GLU A 94 -4.39 -11.79 -21.47
N GLU A 95 -4.39 -13.10 -21.23
CA GLU A 95 -3.22 -13.96 -21.29
C GLU A 95 -3.39 -14.93 -22.46
N TYR A 96 -2.39 -14.98 -23.35
CA TYR A 96 -2.35 -15.90 -24.46
C TYR A 96 -1.44 -17.07 -24.14
N GLN A 97 -1.96 -18.27 -24.27
CA GLN A 97 -1.18 -19.51 -24.18
C GLN A 97 -1.12 -20.14 -25.57
N THR A 98 0.09 -20.52 -25.99
CA THR A 98 0.31 -21.23 -27.26
C THR A 98 0.59 -22.69 -26.96
N GLY A 99 -0.11 -23.60 -27.64
CA GLY A 99 0.17 -25.04 -27.63
C GLY A 99 1.54 -25.36 -28.18
N LEU A 100 2.00 -26.57 -27.87
CA LEU A 100 3.26 -27.06 -28.39
C LEU A 100 3.08 -27.49 -29.85
N LEU A 101 4.00 -27.06 -30.72
CA LEU A 101 4.10 -27.53 -32.09
C LEU A 101 4.72 -28.92 -32.11
N HIS A 102 4.24 -29.78 -33.00
CA HIS A 102 4.83 -31.10 -33.22
C HIS A 102 6.05 -31.01 -34.16
N ALA A 103 7.13 -31.66 -33.77
CA ALA A 103 8.29 -31.76 -34.66
C ALA A 103 8.02 -32.78 -35.78
N HIS A 104 8.17 -32.34 -37.00
CA HIS A 104 8.12 -33.21 -38.17
C HIS A 104 9.53 -33.64 -38.57
N ILE A 105 9.64 -34.90 -39.07
CA ILE A 105 10.92 -35.40 -39.59
C ILE A 105 11.19 -34.68 -40.92
N TYR A 106 12.32 -34.00 -40.98
CA TYR A 106 12.75 -33.37 -42.23
C TYR A 106 13.09 -34.43 -43.28
N ASP A 107 12.30 -34.51 -44.35
CA ASP A 107 12.54 -35.40 -45.46
C ASP A 107 13.36 -34.68 -46.54
N HIS A 108 14.41 -35.33 -47.04
CA HIS A 108 15.28 -34.79 -48.05
C HIS A 108 14.78 -35.05 -49.49
N ASP A 109 13.66 -35.78 -49.63
CA ASP A 109 13.08 -36.03 -50.94
C ASP A 109 12.45 -34.77 -51.54
N ARG A 110 12.73 -34.52 -52.79
CA ARG A 110 12.32 -33.29 -53.51
C ARG A 110 10.80 -33.12 -53.57
N GLU A 111 10.06 -34.21 -53.75
CA GLU A 111 8.60 -34.19 -53.82
C GLU A 111 7.95 -33.89 -52.45
N SER A 112 8.55 -34.36 -51.38
CA SER A 112 8.13 -34.05 -50.00
C SER A 112 8.43 -32.61 -49.67
N MET A 113 9.59 -32.07 -50.04
CA MET A 113 9.95 -30.67 -49.82
C MET A 113 9.01 -29.70 -50.57
N GLU A 114 8.62 -30.01 -51.81
CA GLU A 114 7.68 -29.15 -52.56
C GLU A 114 6.26 -29.13 -51.93
N ARG A 115 5.84 -30.20 -51.27
CA ARG A 115 4.57 -30.29 -50.54
C ARG A 115 4.62 -29.53 -49.20
N GLU A 116 5.75 -29.64 -48.50
CA GLU A 116 5.93 -29.00 -47.18
C GLU A 116 6.09 -27.47 -47.26
N VAL A 117 6.63 -26.92 -48.35
CA VAL A 117 6.76 -25.47 -48.55
C VAL A 117 5.44 -24.71 -48.42
N PHE A 118 4.30 -25.38 -48.68
CA PHE A 118 2.97 -24.79 -48.57
C PHE A 118 2.18 -25.31 -47.34
N GLY A 119 2.79 -26.22 -46.57
CA GLY A 119 2.20 -26.71 -45.31
C GLY A 119 2.31 -25.64 -44.24
N THR A 120 1.18 -25.14 -43.76
CA THR A 120 1.13 -24.24 -42.61
C THR A 120 0.48 -24.96 -41.44
N GLU A 121 1.22 -25.11 -40.36
CA GLU A 121 0.69 -25.58 -39.08
C GLU A 121 0.46 -24.37 -38.20
N VAL A 122 -0.79 -24.15 -37.80
CA VAL A 122 -1.16 -23.05 -36.90
C VAL A 122 -1.13 -23.60 -35.49
N PRO A 123 -0.32 -23.04 -34.58
CA PRO A 123 -0.34 -23.45 -33.17
C PRO A 123 -1.72 -23.22 -32.55
N ASP A 124 -2.14 -24.16 -31.74
CA ASP A 124 -3.33 -23.96 -30.92
C ASP A 124 -3.11 -22.79 -29.97
N MET A 125 -3.99 -21.81 -30.01
CA MET A 125 -3.91 -20.60 -29.18
C MET A 125 -5.16 -20.50 -28.30
N GLU A 126 -4.93 -20.47 -27.00
CA GLU A 126 -5.97 -20.26 -26.02
C GLU A 126 -5.79 -18.89 -25.37
N SER A 127 -6.88 -18.13 -25.21
CA SER A 127 -6.87 -16.85 -24.51
C SER A 127 -7.64 -16.95 -23.20
N ASN A 128 -7.00 -16.58 -22.10
CA ASN A 128 -7.60 -16.52 -20.78
C ASN A 128 -7.76 -15.06 -20.35
N PHE A 129 -8.94 -14.72 -19.80
CA PHE A 129 -9.24 -13.40 -19.30
C PHE A 129 -9.26 -13.41 -17.78
N HIS A 130 -8.36 -12.62 -17.18
CA HIS A 130 -8.30 -12.43 -15.74
C HIS A 130 -8.89 -11.06 -15.37
N THR A 131 -9.87 -11.04 -14.49
CA THR A 131 -10.50 -9.80 -14.01
C THR A 131 -10.14 -9.54 -12.56
N VAL A 132 -10.01 -8.26 -12.20
CA VAL A 132 -9.85 -7.85 -10.80
C VAL A 132 -11.11 -8.23 -10.02
N ASN A 133 -10.96 -9.10 -9.04
CA ASN A 133 -12.06 -9.61 -8.21
C ASN A 133 -11.88 -9.30 -6.71
N ARG A 134 -10.77 -8.64 -6.32
CA ARG A 134 -10.51 -8.26 -4.94
C ARG A 134 -10.47 -6.74 -4.82
N GLU A 135 -11.38 -6.20 -4.02
CA GLU A 135 -11.42 -4.79 -3.68
C GLU A 135 -11.68 -4.69 -2.17
N GLU A 136 -10.67 -4.33 -1.39
CA GLU A 136 -10.73 -4.35 0.08
C GLU A 136 -10.44 -2.97 0.67
N LYS A 137 -10.98 -2.73 1.86
CA LYS A 137 -10.85 -1.46 2.58
C LYS A 137 -10.48 -1.69 4.03
N TYR A 138 -9.33 -1.16 4.44
CA TYR A 138 -8.88 -1.19 5.84
C TYR A 138 -9.39 0.03 6.59
N LYS A 139 -10.14 -0.19 7.70
CA LYS A 139 -10.61 0.88 8.58
C LYS A 139 -9.74 0.96 9.80
N ILE A 140 -9.25 2.17 10.11
CA ILE A 140 -8.44 2.42 11.29
C ILE A 140 -9.23 3.32 12.24
N THR A 141 -9.32 2.92 13.51
CA THR A 141 -9.91 3.73 14.57
C THR A 141 -8.87 4.01 15.64
N VAL A 142 -8.67 5.29 15.93
CA VAL A 142 -7.73 5.75 16.94
C VAL A 142 -8.47 6.04 18.24
N LYS A 143 -7.97 5.49 19.36
CA LYS A 143 -8.50 5.80 20.70
C LYS A 143 -7.87 7.10 21.21
N ASP A 144 -8.69 8.01 21.73
CA ASP A 144 -8.25 9.31 22.27
C ASP A 144 -7.18 9.18 23.35
N THR A 145 -7.23 8.11 24.14
CA THR A 145 -6.25 7.85 25.22
C THR A 145 -4.86 7.56 24.66
N ILE A 146 -4.76 6.83 23.56
CA ILE A 146 -3.48 6.48 22.90
C ILE A 146 -2.88 7.73 22.28
N LEU A 147 -3.71 8.51 21.59
CA LEU A 147 -3.26 9.76 20.98
C LEU A 147 -2.76 10.75 22.03
N ARG A 148 -3.48 10.94 23.16
CA ARG A 148 -3.02 11.78 24.28
C ARG A 148 -1.66 11.33 24.79
N ARG A 149 -1.43 10.03 24.92
CA ARG A 149 -0.15 9.48 25.37
C ARG A 149 0.98 9.79 24.38
N ALA A 150 0.73 9.65 23.08
CA ALA A 150 1.70 9.99 22.04
C ALA A 150 2.11 11.47 22.07
N PHE A 151 1.19 12.37 22.46
CA PHE A 151 1.50 13.79 22.63
C PHE A 151 2.39 14.10 23.84
N LEU A 152 2.29 13.30 24.91
CA LEU A 152 3.06 13.52 26.13
C LEU A 152 4.52 13.04 26.02
N GLU A 153 4.80 12.13 25.12
CA GLU A 153 6.15 11.60 24.88
C GLU A 153 6.90 12.45 23.83
N PRO A 154 8.15 12.85 24.07
CA PRO A 154 8.94 13.58 23.08
C PRO A 154 9.05 12.78 21.76
N GLY A 155 8.64 13.37 20.64
CA GLY A 155 8.61 12.68 19.33
C GLY A 155 7.55 11.57 19.22
N GLY A 156 6.75 11.32 20.24
CA GLY A 156 5.77 10.23 20.27
C GLY A 156 4.68 10.37 19.22
N LEU A 157 4.33 11.59 18.82
CA LEU A 157 3.32 11.82 17.79
C LEU A 157 3.78 11.31 16.43
N SER A 158 5.00 11.56 16.01
CA SER A 158 5.55 11.08 14.74
C SER A 158 5.61 9.56 14.70
N VAL A 159 6.11 8.93 15.77
CA VAL A 159 6.16 7.47 15.91
C VAL A 159 4.76 6.85 15.90
N PHE A 160 3.80 7.49 16.57
CA PHE A 160 2.41 7.02 16.58
C PHE A 160 1.80 7.00 15.18
N VAL A 161 1.97 8.06 14.40
CA VAL A 161 1.43 8.13 13.04
C VAL A 161 2.15 7.16 12.12
N GLU A 162 3.46 7.02 12.24
CA GLU A 162 4.24 6.01 11.53
C GLU A 162 3.64 4.61 11.74
N LYS A 163 3.40 4.22 12.98
CA LYS A 163 2.78 2.92 13.30
C LYS A 163 1.34 2.80 12.80
N LEU A 164 0.59 3.89 12.83
CA LEU A 164 -0.78 3.92 12.32
C LEU A 164 -0.82 3.68 10.80
N MET A 165 0.12 4.27 10.05
CA MET A 165 0.22 4.11 8.60
C MET A 165 0.83 2.76 8.19
N GLU A 166 1.73 2.20 9.01
CA GLU A 166 2.29 0.86 8.79
C GLU A 166 1.22 -0.25 8.86
N ALA A 167 0.21 -0.10 9.73
CA ALA A 167 -0.75 -1.14 10.01
C ALA A 167 -1.54 -1.62 8.76
N PRO A 168 -2.16 -0.74 7.93
CA PRO A 168 -2.87 -1.19 6.73
C PRO A 168 -1.95 -1.84 5.71
N ILE A 169 -0.75 -1.30 5.52
CA ILE A 169 0.21 -1.85 4.55
C ILE A 169 0.67 -3.26 4.97
N LYS A 170 0.94 -3.47 6.26
CA LYS A 170 1.27 -4.80 6.79
C LYS A 170 0.09 -5.77 6.66
N SER A 171 -1.13 -5.29 6.90
CA SER A 171 -2.33 -6.10 6.75
C SER A 171 -2.54 -6.53 5.31
N ASP A 172 -2.37 -5.62 4.36
CA ASP A 172 -2.49 -5.92 2.94
C ASP A 172 -1.45 -6.94 2.46
N ASN A 173 -0.18 -6.75 2.82
CA ASN A 173 0.88 -7.72 2.53
C ASN A 173 0.60 -9.11 3.15
N TRP A 174 0.03 -9.13 4.36
CA TRP A 174 -0.34 -10.39 5.03
C TRP A 174 -1.50 -11.09 4.33
N ASP A 175 -2.52 -10.34 3.95
CA ASP A 175 -3.69 -10.88 3.24
C ASP A 175 -3.30 -11.38 1.84
N GLU A 176 -2.42 -10.68 1.13
CA GLU A 176 -1.82 -11.16 -0.13
C GLU A 176 -1.05 -12.47 0.07
N PHE A 177 -0.27 -12.57 1.14
CA PHE A 177 0.45 -13.81 1.47
C PHE A 177 -0.50 -14.97 1.69
N LEU A 178 -1.56 -14.78 2.49
CA LEU A 178 -2.56 -15.81 2.75
C LEU A 178 -3.30 -16.24 1.47
N LEU A 179 -3.64 -15.30 0.60
CA LEU A 179 -4.25 -15.60 -0.70
C LEU A 179 -3.32 -16.44 -1.58
N THR A 180 -2.04 -16.09 -1.65
CA THR A 180 -1.05 -16.84 -2.43
C THR A 180 -0.89 -18.26 -1.87
N CYS A 181 -0.83 -18.41 -0.54
CA CYS A 181 -0.79 -19.73 0.10
C CYS A 181 -2.04 -20.56 -0.21
N LYS A 182 -3.22 -19.93 -0.23
CA LYS A 182 -4.48 -20.59 -0.57
C LYS A 182 -4.48 -21.07 -2.02
N LEU A 183 -4.03 -20.25 -2.96
CA LEU A 183 -3.90 -20.60 -4.36
C LEU A 183 -2.97 -21.81 -4.57
N PHE A 184 -1.83 -21.86 -3.88
CA PHE A 184 -0.95 -23.01 -3.93
C PHE A 184 -1.62 -24.28 -3.36
N GLY A 185 -2.34 -24.15 -2.25
CA GLY A 185 -3.06 -25.29 -1.67
C GLY A 185 -4.21 -25.82 -2.56
N GLU A 186 -4.87 -24.96 -3.32
CA GLU A 186 -5.90 -25.36 -4.29
C GLU A 186 -5.28 -25.99 -5.56
N TYR A 187 -4.05 -25.63 -5.91
CA TYR A 187 -3.36 -26.19 -7.07
C TYR A 187 -2.80 -27.59 -6.79
N GLU A 188 -2.48 -27.92 -5.52
CA GLU A 188 -1.98 -29.24 -5.11
C GLU A 188 -3.10 -30.26 -4.87
N ALA A 189 -4.37 -29.84 -4.78
CA ALA A 189 -5.52 -30.70 -4.49
C ALA A 189 -6.16 -31.27 -5.74
#